data_c8aaba5a0266b926e7ce40367ae25b5b
#
_entry.id   c8aaba5a0266b926e7ce40367ae25b5b
#
_cell.length_a   1.000
_cell.length_b   1.000
_cell.length_c   1.000
_cell.angle_alpha   90.00
_cell.angle_beta   90.00
_cell.angle_gamma   90.00
#
_symmetry.space_group_name_H-M   'P 1'
#
loop_
_entity.id
_entity.type
_entity.pdbx_description
1 polymer ?
#
loop_
_entity_poly.entity_id
_entity_poly.type
_entity_poly.pdbx_seq_one_letter_code
_entity_poly.pdbx_strand_id
1 'polypeptide(L)'
;TIANVLGLKFNRIQFTPDLMPSDIIGTEILDESKNFKFIKGPLFANVVLADEINRTPPKTQSALLECMQERSVTSAGEKYILDAPFFVLATQNPIEQEGTYPLPEAQLDRFMFNVVLDYPNYDEELMIVKMTSSINKVNLDNIMSADDIINYQKLVNSIPINDNVLEYAVKLVSKTRPNSLHSTEYVNDYIDWGAGPRASQYIVLAAKCHALINGKYSPDIEDVKSIAKPILRHRIVKNYKAESQGLTVDDIIDNIL
;
A
#
# COMPACT_ATOMS: atom_id res chain seq x y z
N THR A 1 -7.30 -12.70 9.65
CA THR A 1 -6.57 -12.69 10.92
C THR A 1 -6.43 -11.27 11.48
N ILE A 2 -5.66 -10.36 10.83
CA ILE A 2 -5.38 -8.99 11.33
C ILE A 2 -6.67 -8.22 11.61
N ALA A 3 -7.60 -8.17 10.66
CA ALA A 3 -8.86 -7.43 10.84
C ALA A 3 -9.68 -7.94 12.04
N ASN A 4 -9.70 -9.26 12.28
CA ASN A 4 -10.40 -9.83 13.43
C ASN A 4 -9.75 -9.39 14.75
N VAL A 5 -8.42 -9.45 14.84
CA VAL A 5 -7.66 -9.01 16.04
C VAL A 5 -7.88 -7.52 16.33
N LEU A 6 -8.06 -6.72 15.28
CA LEU A 6 -8.32 -5.28 15.37
C LEU A 6 -9.83 -4.92 15.47
N GLY A 7 -10.73 -5.91 15.55
CA GLY A 7 -12.18 -5.66 15.62
C GLY A 7 -12.74 -4.94 14.40
N LEU A 8 -12.12 -5.09 13.23
CA LEU A 8 -12.46 -4.39 12.00
C LEU A 8 -13.23 -5.26 11.01
N LYS A 9 -14.15 -4.64 10.27
CA LYS A 9 -14.85 -5.31 9.17
C LYS A 9 -13.87 -5.55 8.02
N PHE A 10 -13.80 -6.81 7.54
CA PHE A 10 -12.92 -7.26 6.48
C PHE A 10 -13.71 -7.78 5.28
N ASN A 11 -13.28 -7.36 4.09
CA ASN A 11 -13.75 -7.95 2.84
C ASN A 11 -12.55 -8.30 1.94
N ARG A 12 -12.66 -9.44 1.23
CA ARG A 12 -11.74 -9.82 0.15
C ARG A 12 -12.45 -9.67 -1.17
N ILE A 13 -11.79 -9.05 -2.12
CA ILE A 13 -12.25 -8.91 -3.50
C ILE A 13 -11.23 -9.60 -4.38
N GLN A 14 -11.65 -10.68 -5.06
CA GLN A 14 -10.82 -11.32 -6.08
C GLN A 14 -11.01 -10.56 -7.38
N PHE A 15 -9.93 -9.97 -7.88
CA PHE A 15 -9.94 -9.23 -9.13
C PHE A 15 -9.83 -10.20 -10.31
N THR A 16 -10.80 -10.13 -11.22
CA THR A 16 -10.91 -10.97 -12.42
C THR A 16 -11.10 -10.09 -13.66
N PRO A 17 -10.83 -10.59 -14.87
CA PRO A 17 -10.94 -9.78 -16.11
C PRO A 17 -12.34 -9.21 -16.38
N ASP A 18 -13.36 -9.82 -15.85
CA ASP A 18 -14.78 -9.46 -16.03
C ASP A 18 -15.33 -8.58 -14.89
N LEU A 19 -14.55 -8.35 -13.82
CA LEU A 19 -14.98 -7.57 -12.66
C LEU A 19 -15.23 -6.11 -13.03
N MET A 20 -16.43 -5.63 -12.74
CA MET A 20 -16.86 -4.25 -13.02
C MET A 20 -16.69 -3.33 -11.79
N PRO A 21 -16.57 -2.00 -11.99
CA PRO A 21 -16.58 -1.04 -10.88
C PRO A 21 -17.79 -1.16 -9.97
N SER A 22 -18.99 -1.42 -10.53
CA SER A 22 -20.23 -1.62 -9.76
C SER A 22 -20.16 -2.81 -8.80
N ASP A 23 -19.38 -3.84 -9.14
CA ASP A 23 -19.27 -5.06 -8.32
C ASP A 23 -18.49 -4.77 -7.03
N ILE A 24 -17.55 -3.81 -7.07
CA ILE A 24 -16.76 -3.43 -5.92
C ILE A 24 -17.33 -2.24 -5.15
N ILE A 25 -17.92 -1.27 -5.85
CA ILE A 25 -18.53 -0.07 -5.28
C ILE A 25 -19.91 -0.35 -4.73
N GLY A 26 -20.71 -1.11 -5.49
CA GLY A 26 -22.13 -1.30 -5.27
C GLY A 26 -22.95 -0.71 -6.42
N THR A 27 -24.24 -0.98 -6.39
CA THR A 27 -25.16 -0.61 -7.46
C THR A 27 -26.50 -0.13 -6.90
N GLU A 28 -27.23 0.68 -7.66
CA GLU A 28 -28.59 1.02 -7.36
C GLU A 28 -29.54 -0.04 -7.91
N ILE A 29 -30.50 -0.41 -7.11
CA ILE A 29 -31.60 -1.28 -7.51
C ILE A 29 -32.92 -0.57 -7.28
N LEU A 30 -33.93 -0.92 -8.05
CA LEU A 30 -35.32 -0.52 -7.79
C LEU A 30 -35.89 -1.44 -6.71
N ASP A 31 -36.38 -0.87 -5.60
CA ASP A 31 -37.09 -1.64 -4.59
C ASP A 31 -38.54 -1.96 -5.02
N GLU A 32 -39.24 -2.74 -4.23
CA GLU A 32 -40.65 -3.11 -4.48
C GLU A 32 -41.56 -1.89 -4.55
N SER A 33 -41.19 -0.80 -3.91
CA SER A 33 -41.91 0.47 -3.88
C SER A 33 -41.54 1.40 -5.04
N LYS A 34 -40.73 0.93 -5.98
CA LYS A 34 -40.17 1.68 -7.15
C LYS A 34 -39.28 2.87 -6.76
N ASN A 35 -38.66 2.80 -5.58
CA ASN A 35 -37.61 3.75 -5.19
C ASN A 35 -36.23 3.18 -5.52
N PHE A 36 -35.31 4.05 -5.92
CA PHE A 36 -33.90 3.66 -6.08
C PHE A 36 -33.28 3.48 -4.70
N LYS A 37 -32.63 2.32 -4.52
CA LYS A 37 -31.90 1.98 -3.30
C LYS A 37 -30.49 1.57 -3.65
N PHE A 38 -29.50 2.24 -3.04
CA PHE A 38 -28.11 1.87 -3.20
C PHE A 38 -27.75 0.66 -2.36
N ILE A 39 -27.26 -0.39 -3.01
CA ILE A 39 -26.70 -1.60 -2.36
C ILE A 39 -25.19 -1.44 -2.30
N LYS A 40 -24.66 -1.32 -1.08
CA LYS A 40 -23.24 -1.16 -0.81
C LYS A 40 -22.45 -2.37 -1.27
N GLY A 41 -21.40 -2.15 -2.05
CA GLY A 41 -20.46 -3.17 -2.49
C GLY A 41 -19.41 -3.55 -1.43
N PRO A 42 -18.51 -4.49 -1.74
CA PRO A 42 -17.50 -4.98 -0.80
C PRO A 42 -16.47 -3.92 -0.35
N LEU A 43 -16.35 -2.78 -1.02
CA LEU A 43 -15.51 -1.67 -0.56
C LEU A 43 -15.98 -1.04 0.75
N PHE A 44 -17.24 -1.26 1.16
CA PHE A 44 -17.76 -0.78 2.44
C PHE A 44 -17.32 -1.68 3.61
N ALA A 45 -16.03 -1.68 3.87
CA ALA A 45 -15.36 -2.35 4.98
C ALA A 45 -14.20 -1.48 5.48
N ASN A 46 -13.65 -1.80 6.66
CA ASN A 46 -12.47 -1.11 7.20
C ASN A 46 -11.17 -1.61 6.56
N VAL A 47 -11.10 -2.92 6.30
CA VAL A 47 -9.95 -3.57 5.67
C VAL A 47 -10.43 -4.29 4.42
N VAL A 48 -9.89 -3.91 3.28
CA VAL A 48 -10.17 -4.53 1.98
C VAL A 48 -8.90 -5.19 1.46
N LEU A 49 -9.00 -6.47 1.13
CA LEU A 49 -7.97 -7.19 0.39
C LEU A 49 -8.38 -7.25 -1.09
N ALA A 50 -7.70 -6.46 -1.91
CA ALA A 50 -7.81 -6.49 -3.37
C ALA A 50 -6.82 -7.51 -3.91
N ASP A 51 -7.30 -8.73 -4.13
CA ASP A 51 -6.45 -9.85 -4.51
C ASP A 51 -6.30 -9.93 -6.04
N GLU A 52 -5.06 -10.00 -6.52
CA GLU A 52 -4.68 -9.99 -7.94
C GLU A 52 -5.20 -8.75 -8.71
N ILE A 53 -4.97 -7.55 -8.16
CA ILE A 53 -5.49 -6.29 -8.73
C ILE A 53 -5.11 -6.07 -10.21
N ASN A 54 -3.99 -6.65 -10.64
CA ASN A 54 -3.51 -6.57 -12.02
C ASN A 54 -4.28 -7.45 -13.02
N ARG A 55 -5.23 -8.28 -12.57
CA ARG A 55 -6.06 -9.12 -13.46
C ARG A 55 -7.33 -8.43 -13.98
N THR A 56 -7.64 -7.25 -13.50
CA THR A 56 -8.84 -6.51 -13.90
C THR A 56 -8.52 -5.30 -14.78
N PRO A 57 -9.42 -4.88 -15.69
CA PRO A 57 -9.21 -3.69 -16.52
C PRO A 57 -8.98 -2.40 -15.71
N PRO A 58 -8.27 -1.41 -16.28
CA PRO A 58 -7.91 -0.16 -15.60
C PRO A 58 -9.08 0.62 -14.99
N LYS A 59 -10.29 0.48 -15.56
CA LYS A 59 -11.49 1.17 -15.06
C LYS A 59 -11.85 0.71 -13.64
N THR A 60 -11.78 -0.59 -13.36
CA THR A 60 -12.09 -1.15 -12.04
C THR A 60 -10.95 -0.89 -11.05
N GLN A 61 -9.70 -0.97 -11.51
CA GLN A 61 -8.53 -0.55 -10.71
C GLN A 61 -8.67 0.91 -10.26
N SER A 62 -9.03 1.82 -11.19
CA SER A 62 -9.20 3.25 -10.91
C SER A 62 -10.29 3.52 -9.87
N ALA A 63 -11.38 2.76 -9.90
CA ALA A 63 -12.44 2.87 -8.90
C ALA A 63 -11.96 2.55 -7.48
N LEU A 64 -11.17 1.48 -7.31
CA LEU A 64 -10.55 1.17 -6.02
C LEU A 64 -9.59 2.27 -5.57
N LEU A 65 -8.72 2.75 -6.47
CA LEU A 65 -7.71 3.76 -6.16
C LEU A 65 -8.32 5.12 -5.82
N GLU A 66 -9.46 5.46 -6.42
CA GLU A 66 -10.24 6.64 -6.05
C GLU A 66 -10.78 6.51 -4.62
N CYS A 67 -11.38 5.37 -4.28
CA CYS A 67 -11.87 5.11 -2.92
C CYS A 67 -10.77 5.15 -1.87
N MET A 68 -9.56 4.67 -2.19
CA MET A 68 -8.40 4.76 -1.30
C MET A 68 -8.01 6.22 -0.99
N GLN A 69 -8.07 7.08 -1.99
CA GLN A 69 -7.65 8.47 -1.88
C GLN A 69 -8.74 9.34 -1.24
N GLU A 70 -9.96 9.23 -1.72
CA GLU A 70 -11.09 10.07 -1.29
C GLU A 70 -11.77 9.57 -0.02
N ARG A 71 -11.52 8.32 0.38
CA ARG A 71 -12.20 7.60 1.47
C ARG A 71 -13.73 7.68 1.35
N SER A 72 -14.19 7.66 0.13
CA SER A 72 -15.60 7.75 -0.24
C SER A 72 -15.86 7.13 -1.59
N VAL A 73 -17.11 6.80 -1.84
CA VAL A 73 -17.63 6.28 -3.09
C VAL A 73 -18.66 7.24 -3.61
N THR A 74 -18.65 7.55 -4.90
CA THR A 74 -19.72 8.31 -5.56
C THR A 74 -20.54 7.37 -6.43
N SER A 75 -21.85 7.29 -6.17
CA SER A 75 -22.79 6.50 -6.98
C SER A 75 -24.05 7.32 -7.20
N ALA A 76 -24.55 7.35 -8.43
CA ALA A 76 -25.74 8.12 -8.85
C ALA A 76 -25.77 9.59 -8.40
N GLY A 77 -24.62 10.23 -8.31
CA GLY A 77 -24.50 11.62 -7.87
C GLY A 77 -24.45 11.82 -6.34
N GLU A 78 -24.62 10.76 -5.56
CA GLU A 78 -24.47 10.80 -4.11
C GLU A 78 -23.09 10.33 -3.64
N LYS A 79 -22.56 10.99 -2.61
CA LYS A 79 -21.27 10.66 -2.01
C LYS A 79 -21.48 9.86 -0.72
N TYR A 80 -20.98 8.63 -0.71
CA TYR A 80 -21.00 7.71 0.42
C TYR A 80 -19.63 7.66 1.08
N ILE A 81 -19.53 8.07 2.33
CA ILE A 81 -18.27 8.03 3.10
C ILE A 81 -18.00 6.60 3.56
N LEU A 82 -16.74 6.15 3.44
CA LEU A 82 -16.27 4.88 3.96
C LEU A 82 -15.94 5.02 5.46
N ASP A 83 -16.27 3.98 6.22
CA ASP A 83 -16.03 3.97 7.67
C ASP A 83 -14.51 3.97 7.96
N ALA A 84 -14.10 4.85 8.88
CA ALA A 84 -12.72 4.90 9.34
C ALA A 84 -12.47 3.88 10.49
N PRO A 85 -11.25 3.31 10.59
CA PRO A 85 -10.15 3.41 9.65
C PRO A 85 -10.44 2.65 8.35
N PHE A 86 -9.98 3.15 7.21
CA PHE A 86 -10.08 2.47 5.92
C PHE A 86 -8.69 2.14 5.41
N PHE A 87 -8.45 0.86 5.12
CA PHE A 87 -7.16 0.32 4.71
C PHE A 87 -7.30 -0.70 3.59
N VAL A 88 -6.49 -0.56 2.56
CA VAL A 88 -6.47 -1.47 1.41
C VAL A 88 -5.12 -2.19 1.32
N LEU A 89 -5.20 -3.50 1.24
CA LEU A 89 -4.11 -4.39 0.85
C LEU A 89 -4.38 -4.82 -0.60
N ALA A 90 -3.41 -4.66 -1.48
CA ALA A 90 -3.52 -5.18 -2.84
C ALA A 90 -2.40 -6.18 -3.10
N THR A 91 -2.72 -7.30 -3.76
CA THR A 91 -1.73 -8.26 -4.22
C THR A 91 -1.57 -8.18 -5.73
N GLN A 92 -0.37 -8.45 -6.20
CA GLN A 92 -0.05 -8.67 -7.60
C GLN A 92 0.75 -9.96 -7.72
N ASN A 93 0.42 -10.77 -8.73
CA ASN A 93 1.22 -11.92 -9.07
C ASN A 93 2.14 -11.53 -10.24
N PRO A 94 3.46 -11.39 -10.03
CA PRO A 94 4.38 -10.97 -11.09
C PRO A 94 4.64 -12.06 -12.13
N ILE A 95 4.31 -13.31 -11.85
CA ILE A 95 4.57 -14.46 -12.74
C ILE A 95 3.52 -14.53 -13.86
N GLU A 96 2.28 -14.14 -13.58
CA GLU A 96 1.22 -14.14 -14.58
C GLU A 96 1.31 -12.90 -15.46
N GLN A 97 1.77 -13.09 -16.70
CA GLN A 97 1.87 -12.01 -17.70
C GLN A 97 0.70 -11.98 -18.67
N GLU A 98 0.09 -13.13 -18.96
CA GLU A 98 -1.06 -13.22 -19.89
C GLU A 98 -2.36 -12.75 -19.21
N GLY A 99 -3.09 -11.87 -19.88
CA GLY A 99 -4.38 -11.36 -19.40
C GLY A 99 -4.28 -10.41 -18.20
N THR A 100 -3.11 -9.81 -17.96
CA THR A 100 -2.90 -8.84 -16.88
C THR A 100 -2.84 -7.41 -17.39
N TYR A 101 -3.25 -6.48 -16.53
CA TYR A 101 -3.19 -5.04 -16.75
C TYR A 101 -2.31 -4.44 -15.65
N PRO A 102 -1.01 -4.23 -15.91
CA PRO A 102 -0.12 -3.65 -14.91
C PRO A 102 -0.60 -2.26 -14.49
N LEU A 103 -0.46 -1.95 -13.20
CA LEU A 103 -0.76 -0.61 -12.71
C LEU A 103 0.34 0.35 -13.18
N PRO A 104 -0.02 1.49 -13.80
CA PRO A 104 0.94 2.55 -14.09
C PRO A 104 1.60 3.09 -12.80
N GLU A 105 2.81 3.63 -12.92
CA GLU A 105 3.60 4.16 -11.79
C GLU A 105 2.83 5.22 -10.99
N ALA A 106 2.08 6.09 -11.66
CA ALA A 106 1.24 7.10 -11.02
C ALA A 106 0.11 6.50 -10.14
N GLN A 107 -0.32 5.28 -10.43
CA GLN A 107 -1.29 4.55 -9.65
C GLN A 107 -0.60 3.79 -8.49
N LEU A 108 0.55 3.19 -8.75
CA LEU A 108 1.37 2.55 -7.72
C LEU A 108 1.81 3.55 -6.64
N ASP A 109 2.09 4.80 -7.00
CA ASP A 109 2.46 5.87 -6.05
C ASP A 109 1.40 6.15 -4.98
N ARG A 110 0.14 5.71 -5.18
CA ARG A 110 -0.94 5.84 -4.18
C ARG A 110 -0.82 4.86 -3.02
N PHE A 111 -0.14 3.73 -3.22
CA PHE A 111 0.16 2.78 -2.14
C PHE A 111 1.35 3.28 -1.31
N MET A 112 1.23 3.21 0.02
CA MET A 112 2.29 3.65 0.92
C MET A 112 3.51 2.75 0.82
N PHE A 113 3.30 1.45 0.87
CA PHE A 113 4.34 0.43 0.87
C PHE A 113 4.18 -0.55 -0.29
N ASN A 114 5.30 -1.03 -0.78
CA ASN A 114 5.42 -2.23 -1.60
C ASN A 114 6.23 -3.26 -0.82
N VAL A 115 5.61 -4.38 -0.47
CA VAL A 115 6.21 -5.49 0.26
C VAL A 115 6.45 -6.62 -0.72
N VAL A 116 7.70 -7.04 -0.86
CA VAL A 116 8.07 -8.21 -1.65
C VAL A 116 8.00 -9.44 -0.76
N LEU A 117 7.34 -10.47 -1.24
CA LEU A 117 7.25 -11.77 -0.59
C LEU A 117 8.04 -12.77 -1.44
N ASP A 118 9.10 -13.30 -0.89
CA ASP A 118 9.89 -14.37 -1.48
C ASP A 118 9.32 -15.74 -1.12
N TYR A 119 9.84 -16.79 -1.77
CA TYR A 119 9.53 -18.15 -1.36
C TYR A 119 10.00 -18.41 0.06
N PRO A 120 9.22 -19.20 0.85
CA PRO A 120 9.67 -19.61 2.18
C PRO A 120 10.94 -20.46 2.07
N ASN A 121 11.80 -20.39 3.08
CA ASN A 121 12.89 -21.32 3.21
C ASN A 121 12.38 -22.73 3.60
N TYR A 122 13.26 -23.74 3.53
CA TYR A 122 12.86 -25.13 3.80
C TYR A 122 12.17 -25.34 5.15
N ASP A 123 12.67 -24.71 6.21
CA ASP A 123 12.13 -24.86 7.56
C ASP A 123 10.76 -24.17 7.71
N GLU A 124 10.62 -23.01 7.09
CA GLU A 124 9.34 -22.27 7.02
C GLU A 124 8.29 -23.05 6.22
N GLU A 125 8.67 -23.62 5.07
CA GLU A 125 7.78 -24.44 4.26
C GLU A 125 7.34 -25.71 5.02
N LEU A 126 8.26 -26.37 5.73
CA LEU A 126 7.94 -27.50 6.59
C LEU A 126 6.97 -27.10 7.71
N MET A 127 7.13 -25.92 8.29
CA MET A 127 6.22 -25.39 9.31
C MET A 127 4.82 -25.11 8.72
N ILE A 128 4.75 -24.50 7.53
CA ILE A 128 3.48 -24.25 6.82
C ILE A 128 2.72 -25.56 6.59
N VAL A 129 3.41 -26.58 6.08
CA VAL A 129 2.80 -27.90 5.83
C VAL A 129 2.27 -28.54 7.13
N LYS A 130 3.03 -28.47 8.22
CA LYS A 130 2.61 -28.96 9.54
C LYS A 130 1.38 -28.22 10.07
N MET A 131 1.34 -26.90 9.93
CA MET A 131 0.22 -26.08 10.40
C MET A 131 -1.05 -26.27 9.57
N THR A 132 -0.94 -26.42 8.26
CA THR A 132 -2.07 -26.61 7.36
C THR A 132 -2.65 -28.01 7.39
N SER A 133 -1.84 -29.02 7.74
CA SER A 133 -2.27 -30.41 7.92
C SER A 133 -2.95 -30.66 9.27
N SER A 134 -2.90 -29.73 10.21
CA SER A 134 -3.56 -29.84 11.52
C SER A 134 -4.83 -28.98 11.57
N ILE A 135 -5.94 -29.56 12.12
CA ILE A 135 -7.23 -28.85 12.29
C ILE A 135 -7.16 -27.97 13.57
N ASN A 136 -6.24 -27.06 13.63
CA ASN A 136 -6.17 -26.12 14.75
C ASN A 136 -6.83 -24.80 14.35
N LYS A 137 -8.09 -24.60 14.75
CA LYS A 137 -8.71 -23.27 14.72
C LYS A 137 -8.15 -22.44 15.88
N VAL A 138 -7.29 -21.49 15.57
CA VAL A 138 -6.87 -20.50 16.56
C VAL A 138 -8.00 -19.49 16.72
N ASN A 139 -8.62 -19.45 17.89
CA ASN A 139 -9.51 -18.37 18.26
C ASN A 139 -8.65 -17.14 18.60
N LEU A 140 -8.93 -16.03 17.93
CA LEU A 140 -8.23 -14.77 18.14
C LEU A 140 -9.19 -13.81 18.82
N ASP A 141 -8.79 -13.30 19.97
CA ASP A 141 -9.51 -12.24 20.67
C ASP A 141 -9.22 -10.88 20.04
N ASN A 142 -10.18 -9.98 20.11
CA ASN A 142 -9.98 -8.60 19.71
C ASN A 142 -9.12 -7.90 20.75
N ILE A 143 -7.99 -7.33 20.33
CA ILE A 143 -7.05 -6.60 21.21
C ILE A 143 -7.17 -5.08 21.07
N MET A 144 -7.84 -4.60 20.00
CA MET A 144 -8.05 -3.18 19.69
C MET A 144 -9.43 -2.96 19.08
N SER A 145 -9.87 -1.72 19.11
CA SER A 145 -11.07 -1.23 18.41
C SER A 145 -10.70 -0.29 17.26
N ALA A 146 -11.67 0.04 16.41
CA ALA A 146 -11.51 1.07 15.38
C ALA A 146 -11.10 2.43 15.96
N ASP A 147 -11.68 2.81 17.11
CA ASP A 147 -11.38 4.06 17.79
C ASP A 147 -9.95 4.09 18.33
N ASP A 148 -9.44 2.99 18.84
CA ASP A 148 -8.04 2.88 19.30
C ASP A 148 -7.09 3.14 18.14
N ILE A 149 -7.35 2.55 16.97
CA ILE A 149 -6.53 2.74 15.77
C ILE A 149 -6.56 4.21 15.33
N ILE A 150 -7.73 4.84 15.31
CA ILE A 150 -7.87 6.26 14.96
C ILE A 150 -7.08 7.13 15.96
N ASN A 151 -7.11 6.80 17.24
CA ASN A 151 -6.35 7.52 18.26
C ASN A 151 -4.85 7.34 18.08
N TYR A 152 -4.37 6.14 17.75
CA TYR A 152 -2.96 5.91 17.40
C TYR A 152 -2.54 6.67 16.14
N GLN A 153 -3.39 6.74 15.12
CA GLN A 153 -3.11 7.55 13.93
C GLN A 153 -2.95 9.04 14.27
N LYS A 154 -3.81 9.57 15.15
CA LYS A 154 -3.67 10.95 15.65
C LYS A 154 -2.38 11.13 16.43
N LEU A 155 -2.02 10.17 17.30
CA LEU A 155 -0.79 10.19 18.07
C LEU A 155 0.43 10.24 17.14
N VAL A 156 0.52 9.36 16.14
CA VAL A 156 1.62 9.35 15.17
C VAL A 156 1.75 10.71 14.47
N ASN A 157 0.62 11.30 14.05
CA ASN A 157 0.64 12.61 13.41
C ASN A 157 1.15 13.72 14.33
N SER A 158 0.90 13.63 15.64
CA SER A 158 1.32 14.61 16.64
C SER A 158 2.79 14.51 17.05
N ILE A 159 3.48 13.40 16.72
CA ILE A 159 4.90 13.22 17.08
C ILE A 159 5.73 14.32 16.40
N PRO A 160 6.56 15.04 17.17
CA PRO A 160 7.47 16.01 16.61
C PRO A 160 8.55 15.34 15.75
N ILE A 161 9.05 16.06 14.79
CA ILE A 161 10.18 15.65 13.95
C ILE A 161 11.14 16.82 13.81
N ASN A 162 12.42 16.55 13.93
CA ASN A 162 13.47 17.56 13.80
C ASN A 162 13.68 17.93 12.32
N ASP A 163 14.02 19.20 12.06
CA ASP A 163 14.22 19.72 10.70
C ASP A 163 15.30 18.97 9.93
N ASN A 164 16.38 18.53 10.59
CA ASN A 164 17.45 17.76 9.95
C ASN A 164 16.95 16.38 9.45
N VAL A 165 15.98 15.76 10.12
CA VAL A 165 15.37 14.49 9.69
C VAL A 165 14.40 14.72 8.53
N LEU A 166 13.63 15.82 8.58
CA LEU A 166 12.79 16.26 7.45
C LEU A 166 13.60 16.53 6.20
N GLU A 167 14.67 17.31 6.34
CA GLU A 167 15.59 17.64 5.24
C GLU A 167 16.23 16.36 4.67
N TYR A 168 16.64 15.43 5.54
CA TYR A 168 17.21 14.16 5.09
C TYR A 168 16.18 13.34 4.29
N ALA A 169 14.94 13.24 4.74
CA ALA A 169 13.89 12.51 4.04
C ALA A 169 13.60 13.12 2.65
N VAL A 170 13.48 14.44 2.56
CA VAL A 170 13.28 15.17 1.29
C VAL A 170 14.50 15.02 0.37
N LYS A 171 15.71 15.14 0.92
CA LYS A 171 16.95 14.98 0.17
C LYS A 171 17.12 13.57 -0.36
N LEU A 172 16.77 12.54 0.43
CA LEU A 172 16.78 11.13 0.01
C LEU A 172 15.86 10.91 -1.21
N VAL A 173 14.63 11.41 -1.16
CA VAL A 173 13.72 11.34 -2.31
C VAL A 173 14.24 12.13 -3.51
N SER A 174 14.82 13.32 -3.29
CA SER A 174 15.43 14.12 -4.36
C SER A 174 16.61 13.40 -5.01
N LYS A 175 17.42 12.67 -4.24
CA LYS A 175 18.53 11.86 -4.76
C LYS A 175 18.05 10.79 -5.77
N THR A 176 16.81 10.28 -5.66
CA THR A 176 16.30 9.29 -6.62
C THR A 176 16.02 9.86 -8.01
N ARG A 177 15.99 11.19 -8.16
CA ARG A 177 15.60 11.86 -9.41
C ARG A 177 16.84 12.16 -10.27
N PRO A 178 16.94 11.58 -11.46
CA PRO A 178 18.06 11.87 -12.36
C PRO A 178 18.18 13.38 -12.66
N ASN A 179 19.40 13.84 -12.78
CA ASN A 179 19.74 15.25 -13.07
C ASN A 179 19.19 16.27 -12.08
N SER A 180 18.78 15.86 -10.87
CA SER A 180 18.40 16.77 -9.80
C SER A 180 19.63 17.32 -9.08
N LEU A 181 19.44 18.38 -8.27
CA LEU A 181 20.50 19.00 -7.46
C LEU A 181 21.24 18.00 -6.54
N HIS A 182 20.53 16.94 -6.12
CA HIS A 182 21.05 15.96 -5.17
C HIS A 182 21.32 14.60 -5.80
N SER A 183 21.11 14.43 -7.12
CA SER A 183 21.41 13.18 -7.81
C SER A 183 22.92 12.88 -7.80
N THR A 184 23.24 11.59 -7.73
CA THR A 184 24.60 11.10 -7.90
C THR A 184 24.79 10.66 -9.34
N GLU A 185 26.06 10.48 -9.77
CA GLU A 185 26.38 9.91 -11.07
C GLU A 185 25.75 8.51 -11.21
N TYR A 186 25.79 7.72 -10.15
CA TYR A 186 25.15 6.39 -10.09
C TYR A 186 23.63 6.45 -10.40
N VAL A 187 22.91 7.40 -9.82
CA VAL A 187 21.47 7.59 -10.08
C VAL A 187 21.23 8.02 -11.53
N ASN A 188 22.03 8.93 -12.07
CA ASN A 188 21.91 9.38 -13.45
C ASN A 188 22.20 8.26 -14.45
N ASP A 189 23.04 7.31 -14.07
CA ASP A 189 23.43 6.17 -14.88
C ASP A 189 22.37 5.06 -14.91
N TYR A 190 21.59 4.88 -13.85
CA TYR A 190 20.76 3.68 -13.67
C TYR A 190 19.26 3.93 -13.50
N ILE A 191 18.83 5.18 -13.31
CA ILE A 191 17.42 5.52 -13.10
C ILE A 191 16.89 6.36 -14.27
N ASP A 192 15.73 5.96 -14.81
CA ASP A 192 14.98 6.76 -15.77
C ASP A 192 14.04 7.72 -15.06
N TRP A 193 13.39 7.26 -13.99
CA TRP A 193 12.40 8.05 -13.26
C TRP A 193 12.49 7.84 -11.75
N GLY A 194 12.57 8.94 -11.00
CA GLY A 194 12.66 8.93 -9.53
C GLY A 194 11.33 9.23 -8.84
N ALA A 195 11.33 9.07 -7.52
CA ALA A 195 10.14 9.21 -6.69
C ALA A 195 9.60 10.64 -6.60
N GLY A 196 8.27 10.77 -6.57
CA GLY A 196 7.56 12.03 -6.42
C GLY A 196 7.49 12.54 -4.97
N PRO A 197 6.88 13.73 -4.73
CA PRO A 197 6.77 14.33 -3.38
C PRO A 197 5.98 13.49 -2.38
N ARG A 198 5.04 12.65 -2.85
CA ARG A 198 4.26 11.73 -2.00
C ARG A 198 5.17 10.75 -1.26
N ALA A 199 6.28 10.33 -1.88
CA ALA A 199 7.28 9.50 -1.21
C ALA A 199 7.85 10.18 0.04
N SER A 200 8.20 11.48 -0.01
CA SER A 200 8.68 12.22 1.15
C SER A 200 7.65 12.28 2.28
N GLN A 201 6.37 12.47 1.94
CA GLN A 201 5.29 12.48 2.92
C GLN A 201 5.14 11.11 3.60
N TYR A 202 5.17 10.03 2.83
CA TYR A 202 5.07 8.68 3.36
C TYR A 202 6.30 8.27 4.19
N ILE A 203 7.50 8.67 3.78
CA ILE A 203 8.73 8.46 4.55
C ILE A 203 8.63 9.12 5.92
N VAL A 204 8.21 10.39 5.98
CA VAL A 204 8.06 11.12 7.25
C VAL A 204 7.02 10.45 8.15
N LEU A 205 5.86 10.10 7.59
CA LEU A 205 4.80 9.44 8.37
C LEU A 205 5.23 8.06 8.88
N ALA A 206 5.87 7.26 8.02
CA ALA A 206 6.36 5.94 8.38
C ALA A 206 7.51 6.00 9.41
N ALA A 207 8.42 6.97 9.29
CA ALA A 207 9.50 7.17 10.26
C ALA A 207 8.96 7.54 11.65
N LYS A 208 7.93 8.39 11.73
CA LYS A 208 7.23 8.67 13.00
C LYS A 208 6.62 7.41 13.62
N CYS A 209 5.96 6.61 12.79
CA CYS A 209 5.37 5.34 13.25
C CYS A 209 6.44 4.35 13.70
N HIS A 210 7.53 4.21 12.94
CA HIS A 210 8.66 3.32 13.25
C HIS A 210 9.34 3.73 14.57
N ALA A 211 9.59 5.03 14.76
CA ALA A 211 10.13 5.55 16.01
C ALA A 211 9.24 5.24 17.22
N LEU A 212 7.92 5.44 17.08
CA LEU A 212 6.97 5.17 18.15
C LEU A 212 6.94 3.68 18.54
N ILE A 213 6.91 2.79 17.56
CA ILE A 213 6.94 1.32 17.79
C ILE A 213 8.23 0.92 18.53
N ASN A 214 9.34 1.60 18.25
CA ASN A 214 10.63 1.37 18.91
C ASN A 214 10.81 2.18 20.22
N GLY A 215 9.73 2.78 20.77
CA GLY A 215 9.74 3.50 22.04
C GLY A 215 10.43 4.87 22.00
N LYS A 216 10.63 5.45 20.81
CA LYS A 216 11.21 6.78 20.64
C LYS A 216 10.11 7.85 20.60
N TYR A 217 10.41 9.03 21.11
CA TYR A 217 9.49 10.19 21.09
C TYR A 217 9.59 11.05 19.83
N SER A 218 10.61 10.83 19.01
CA SER A 218 10.84 11.54 17.74
C SER A 218 11.64 10.63 16.83
N PRO A 219 11.36 10.63 15.51
CA PRO A 219 12.15 9.86 14.55
C PRO A 219 13.55 10.45 14.38
N ASP A 220 14.50 9.59 14.06
CA ASP A 220 15.85 9.94 13.62
C ASP A 220 16.12 9.44 12.18
N ILE A 221 17.36 9.65 11.70
CA ILE A 221 17.75 9.27 10.34
C ILE A 221 17.70 7.75 10.14
N GLU A 222 17.99 6.96 11.16
CA GLU A 222 17.95 5.50 11.08
C GLU A 222 16.50 4.99 10.92
N ASP A 223 15.52 5.67 11.54
CA ASP A 223 14.10 5.37 11.30
C ASP A 223 13.73 5.61 9.83
N VAL A 224 14.24 6.70 9.22
CA VAL A 224 14.03 7.00 7.80
C VAL A 224 14.66 5.92 6.91
N LYS A 225 15.89 5.51 7.18
CA LYS A 225 16.57 4.47 6.39
C LYS A 225 15.84 3.12 6.47
N SER A 226 15.38 2.74 7.66
CA SER A 226 14.71 1.46 7.88
C SER A 226 13.44 1.28 7.04
N ILE A 227 12.72 2.38 6.75
CA ILE A 227 11.45 2.33 5.99
C ILE A 227 11.59 2.77 4.53
N ALA A 228 12.79 3.17 4.10
CA ALA A 228 13.00 3.75 2.77
C ALA A 228 12.69 2.76 1.63
N LYS A 229 13.20 1.53 1.70
CA LYS A 229 13.04 0.51 0.64
C LYS A 229 11.57 0.23 0.31
N PRO A 230 10.71 -0.18 1.26
CA PRO A 230 9.33 -0.50 0.94
C PRO A 230 8.52 0.71 0.44
N ILE A 231 8.97 1.94 0.71
CA ILE A 231 8.31 3.16 0.21
C ILE A 231 8.83 3.54 -1.18
N LEU A 232 10.11 3.36 -1.46
CA LEU A 232 10.73 3.86 -2.69
C LEU A 232 10.69 2.85 -3.85
N ARG A 233 10.72 1.53 -3.59
CA ARG A 233 10.95 0.52 -4.63
C ARG A 233 9.94 0.54 -5.77
N HIS A 234 8.69 0.89 -5.53
CA HIS A 234 7.65 0.98 -6.56
C HIS A 234 7.48 2.38 -7.15
N ARG A 235 8.39 3.30 -6.82
CA ARG A 235 8.40 4.70 -7.25
C ARG A 235 9.62 5.05 -8.08
N ILE A 236 10.55 4.11 -8.20
CA ILE A 236 11.79 4.28 -8.95
C ILE A 236 11.73 3.36 -10.16
N VAL A 237 11.91 3.94 -11.34
CA VAL A 237 11.99 3.20 -12.61
C VAL A 237 13.45 3.15 -13.02
N LYS A 238 14.01 1.96 -13.04
CA LYS A 238 15.38 1.72 -13.52
C LYS A 238 15.40 1.71 -15.04
N ASN A 239 16.54 2.13 -15.61
CA ASN A 239 16.73 2.13 -17.06
C ASN A 239 17.23 0.77 -17.57
N TYR A 240 17.35 0.65 -18.91
CA TYR A 240 17.84 -0.55 -19.57
C TYR A 240 19.27 -0.94 -19.15
N LYS A 241 20.14 0.03 -18.83
CA LYS A 241 21.52 -0.22 -18.36
C LYS A 241 21.49 -0.96 -17.02
N ALA A 242 20.65 -0.53 -16.08
CA ALA A 242 20.47 -1.21 -14.81
C ALA A 242 19.90 -2.63 -14.99
N GLU A 243 18.92 -2.79 -15.90
CA GLU A 243 18.37 -4.12 -16.21
C GLU A 243 19.41 -5.08 -16.79
N SER A 244 20.20 -4.61 -17.75
CA SER A 244 21.25 -5.43 -18.39
C SER A 244 22.35 -5.87 -17.43
N GLN A 245 22.56 -5.13 -16.34
CA GLN A 245 23.51 -5.45 -15.27
C GLN A 245 22.90 -6.27 -14.13
N GLY A 246 21.60 -6.57 -14.19
CA GLY A 246 20.92 -7.33 -13.16
C GLY A 246 20.72 -6.57 -11.84
N LEU A 247 20.86 -5.22 -11.84
CA LEU A 247 20.66 -4.40 -10.66
C LEU A 247 19.18 -4.38 -10.27
N THR A 248 18.92 -4.62 -8.99
CA THR A 248 17.58 -4.45 -8.44
C THR A 248 17.34 -3.00 -8.02
N VAL A 249 16.09 -2.60 -7.88
CA VAL A 249 15.76 -1.26 -7.35
C VAL A 249 16.24 -1.13 -5.91
N ASP A 250 16.22 -2.21 -5.13
CA ASP A 250 16.69 -2.22 -3.74
C ASP A 250 18.21 -1.98 -3.66
N ASP A 251 19.01 -2.51 -4.59
CA ASP A 251 20.45 -2.23 -4.68
C ASP A 251 20.72 -0.74 -4.97
N ILE A 252 19.88 -0.15 -5.82
CA ILE A 252 19.99 1.27 -6.13
C ILE A 252 19.63 2.12 -4.90
N ILE A 253 18.59 1.73 -4.15
CA ILE A 253 18.18 2.42 -2.92
C ILE A 253 19.30 2.32 -1.87
N ASP A 254 19.92 1.15 -1.70
CA ASP A 254 21.05 0.99 -0.77
C ASP A 254 22.22 1.90 -1.08
N ASN A 255 22.48 2.16 -2.35
CA ASN A 255 23.58 3.05 -2.77
C ASN A 255 23.31 4.52 -2.42
N ILE A 256 22.06 4.94 -2.31
CA ILE A 256 21.69 6.35 -2.05
C ILE A 256 21.38 6.64 -0.59
N LEU A 257 21.20 5.61 0.26
CA LEU A 257 20.97 5.71 1.71
C LEU A 257 22.24 6.13 2.44
#